data_796c10f41b3a8f04b33139e7ae054481
#
_entry.id   796c10f41b3a8f04b33139e7ae054481
#
_cell.length_a   1.000
_cell.length_b   1.000
_cell.length_c   1.000
_cell.angle_alpha   90.00
_cell.angle_beta   90.00
_cell.angle_gamma   90.00
#
_symmetry.space_group_name_H-M   'P 1'
#
loop_
_entity.id
_entity.type
_entity.pdbx_description
1 polymer ?
#
loop_
_entity_poly.entity_id
_entity_poly.type
_entity_poly.pdbx_seq_one_letter_code
_entity_poly.pdbx_strand_id
1 'polypeptide(L)'
;MSLRDRLHEDIITAMRSGDVLRRDTLRMAWSSVYALEKRDHAQLSDDATLAVLAREVKTRRESVEAFRKGGREDLAAKEEAEIGVIATYLPQPLTEDELHALIADAIAATGSVSARDLGRVMGRLAGPTRGRADGKHLSGLVAQALAAATPAAHDAAPHDATRDPAPHDAAPHGGGGAGPAGRPPTG
;
A
#
# COMPACT_ATOMS: atom_id res chain seq x y z
N MET A 1 25.52 -9.84 -15.77
CA MET A 1 25.19 -8.47 -16.19
C MET A 1 24.02 -8.02 -15.32
N SER A 2 24.18 -6.96 -14.57
CA SER A 2 23.11 -6.44 -13.73
C SER A 2 22.02 -5.76 -14.59
N LEU A 3 20.82 -5.61 -14.03
CA LEU A 3 19.74 -4.86 -14.69
C LEU A 3 20.16 -3.42 -14.99
N ARG A 4 20.93 -2.85 -14.08
CA ARG A 4 21.53 -1.53 -14.21
C ARG A 4 22.47 -1.44 -15.44
N ASP A 5 23.36 -2.40 -15.60
CA ASP A 5 24.30 -2.42 -16.72
C ASP A 5 23.56 -2.60 -18.06
N ARG A 6 22.55 -3.48 -18.07
CA ARG A 6 21.66 -3.67 -19.23
C ARG A 6 20.96 -2.38 -19.64
N LEU A 7 20.42 -1.60 -18.69
CA LEU A 7 19.83 -0.28 -18.98
C LEU A 7 20.84 0.65 -19.67
N HIS A 8 22.07 0.70 -19.16
CA HIS A 8 23.10 1.56 -19.71
C HIS A 8 23.52 1.13 -21.12
N GLU A 9 23.71 -0.14 -21.38
CA GLU A 9 24.03 -0.68 -22.70
C GLU A 9 22.90 -0.44 -23.70
N ASP A 10 21.66 -0.60 -23.29
CA ASP A 10 20.48 -0.34 -24.13
C ASP A 10 20.33 1.15 -24.49
N ILE A 11 20.72 2.07 -23.61
CA ILE A 11 20.81 3.51 -23.95
C ILE A 11 21.82 3.73 -25.08
N ILE A 12 23.00 3.14 -24.97
CA ILE A 12 24.04 3.26 -26.01
C ILE A 12 23.54 2.66 -27.33
N THR A 13 22.87 1.53 -27.27
CA THR A 13 22.30 0.86 -28.45
C THR A 13 21.23 1.73 -29.11
N ALA A 14 20.31 2.30 -28.34
CA ALA A 14 19.27 3.20 -28.84
C ALA A 14 19.87 4.48 -29.44
N MET A 15 20.96 4.99 -28.88
CA MET A 15 21.69 6.13 -29.46
C MET A 15 22.29 5.79 -30.83
N ARG A 16 22.87 4.59 -31.00
CA ARG A 16 23.49 4.14 -32.25
C ARG A 16 22.46 3.85 -33.33
N SER A 17 21.28 3.28 -32.94
CA SER A 17 20.19 2.97 -33.88
C SER A 17 19.36 4.19 -34.27
N GLY A 18 19.49 5.32 -33.57
CA GLY A 18 18.66 6.49 -33.77
C GLY A 18 17.24 6.35 -33.18
N ASP A 19 17.01 5.37 -32.30
CA ASP A 19 15.73 5.19 -31.59
C ASP A 19 15.61 6.24 -30.49
N VAL A 20 15.07 7.40 -30.86
CA VAL A 20 14.95 8.59 -30.01
C VAL A 20 14.04 8.30 -28.81
N LEU A 21 12.89 7.64 -29.03
CA LEU A 21 11.94 7.33 -27.95
C LEU A 21 12.60 6.44 -26.90
N ARG A 22 13.18 5.33 -27.33
CA ARG A 22 13.86 4.38 -26.43
C ARG A 22 15.01 5.03 -25.68
N ARG A 23 15.85 5.77 -26.40
CA ARG A 23 17.00 6.50 -25.83
C ARG A 23 16.55 7.44 -24.71
N ASP A 24 15.59 8.30 -24.98
CA ASP A 24 15.18 9.35 -24.05
C ASP A 24 14.44 8.77 -22.83
N THR A 25 13.56 7.81 -23.07
CA THR A 25 12.86 7.08 -21.99
C THR A 25 13.85 6.37 -21.07
N LEU A 26 14.81 5.64 -21.62
CA LEU A 26 15.80 4.93 -20.80
C LEU A 26 16.77 5.87 -20.08
N ARG A 27 17.11 7.02 -20.67
CA ARG A 27 17.92 8.04 -19.98
C ARG A 27 17.20 8.64 -18.78
N MET A 28 15.89 8.89 -18.88
CA MET A 28 15.08 9.35 -17.74
C MET A 28 15.04 8.29 -16.63
N ALA A 29 14.75 7.04 -16.97
CA ALA A 29 14.76 5.93 -16.03
C ALA A 29 16.14 5.75 -15.36
N TRP A 30 17.22 5.84 -16.16
CA TRP A 30 18.59 5.80 -15.65
C TRP A 30 18.88 6.96 -14.68
N SER A 31 18.40 8.16 -14.97
CA SER A 31 18.59 9.32 -14.08
C SER A 31 17.94 9.08 -12.72
N SER A 32 16.79 8.42 -12.68
CA SER A 32 16.11 8.07 -11.43
C SER A 32 16.90 7.01 -10.63
N VAL A 33 17.47 6.00 -11.30
CA VAL A 33 18.37 5.00 -10.69
C VAL A 33 19.60 5.70 -10.11
N TYR A 34 20.27 6.52 -10.92
CA TYR A 34 21.50 7.22 -10.52
C TYR A 34 21.28 8.20 -9.37
N ALA A 35 20.14 8.88 -9.33
CA ALA A 35 19.79 9.78 -8.23
C ALA A 35 19.70 9.04 -6.88
N LEU A 36 19.14 7.84 -6.87
CA LEU A 36 19.08 6.99 -5.67
C LEU A 36 20.46 6.48 -5.28
N GLU A 37 21.28 6.02 -6.23
CA GLU A 37 22.66 5.60 -5.97
C GLU A 37 23.50 6.72 -5.34
N LYS A 38 23.34 7.95 -5.83
CA LYS A 38 23.99 9.12 -5.26
C LYS A 38 23.53 9.44 -3.84
N ARG A 39 22.23 9.33 -3.59
CA ARG A 39 21.67 9.58 -2.27
C ARG A 39 22.15 8.55 -1.25
N ASP A 40 22.16 7.29 -1.64
CA ASP A 40 22.43 6.17 -0.74
C ASP A 40 23.94 5.81 -0.72
N HIS A 41 24.76 6.52 -1.52
CA HIS A 41 26.20 6.26 -1.69
C HIS A 41 26.53 4.80 -2.00
N ALA A 42 25.63 4.11 -2.68
CA ALA A 42 25.75 2.69 -3.01
C ALA A 42 25.12 2.39 -4.36
N GLN A 43 25.65 1.41 -5.07
CA GLN A 43 25.06 0.90 -6.30
C GLN A 43 23.77 0.12 -5.96
N LEU A 44 22.70 0.35 -6.74
CA LEU A 44 21.44 -0.35 -6.55
C LEU A 44 21.54 -1.82 -6.96
N SER A 45 20.92 -2.69 -6.18
CA SER A 45 20.67 -4.08 -6.58
C SER A 45 19.66 -4.16 -7.72
N ASP A 46 19.57 -5.31 -8.39
CA ASP A 46 18.56 -5.54 -9.44
C ASP A 46 17.14 -5.36 -8.92
N ASP A 47 16.86 -5.82 -7.71
CA ASP A 47 15.58 -5.63 -7.03
C ASP A 47 15.23 -4.16 -6.79
N ALA A 48 16.21 -3.37 -6.35
CA ALA A 48 16.03 -1.95 -6.12
C ALA A 48 15.85 -1.21 -7.46
N THR A 49 16.59 -1.60 -8.49
CA THR A 49 16.46 -1.08 -9.85
C THR A 49 15.07 -1.40 -10.42
N LEU A 50 14.57 -2.63 -10.27
CA LEU A 50 13.20 -3.00 -10.64
C LEU A 50 12.15 -2.14 -9.94
N ALA A 51 12.33 -1.86 -8.65
CA ALA A 51 11.40 -1.01 -7.92
C ALA A 51 11.37 0.43 -8.46
N VAL A 52 12.53 0.97 -8.88
CA VAL A 52 12.59 2.28 -9.55
C VAL A 52 11.84 2.25 -10.87
N LEU A 53 12.08 1.25 -11.71
CA LEU A 53 11.42 1.13 -13.01
C LEU A 53 9.90 0.94 -12.88
N ALA A 54 9.45 0.16 -11.92
CA ALA A 54 8.03 0.00 -11.63
C ALA A 54 7.38 1.32 -11.21
N ARG A 55 8.09 2.14 -10.42
CA ARG A 55 7.62 3.49 -10.05
C ARG A 55 7.54 4.41 -11.26
N GLU A 56 8.53 4.38 -12.15
CA GLU A 56 8.52 5.15 -13.40
C GLU A 56 7.30 4.80 -14.27
N VAL A 57 6.96 3.51 -14.39
CA VAL A 57 5.76 3.06 -15.10
C VAL A 57 4.49 3.56 -14.41
N LYS A 58 4.43 3.50 -13.08
CA LYS A 58 3.27 3.98 -12.31
C LYS A 58 3.03 5.47 -12.55
N THR A 59 4.07 6.29 -12.43
CA THR A 59 3.96 7.75 -12.64
C THR A 59 3.47 8.06 -14.06
N ARG A 60 3.96 7.33 -15.07
CA ARG A 60 3.49 7.50 -16.46
C ARG A 60 2.04 7.08 -16.65
N ARG A 61 1.59 6.01 -16.00
CA ARG A 61 0.16 5.64 -16.04
C ARG A 61 -0.73 6.73 -15.44
N GLU A 62 -0.31 7.32 -14.33
CA GLU A 62 -1.01 8.46 -13.73
C GLU A 62 -1.04 9.66 -14.69
N SER A 63 0.05 9.91 -15.43
CA SER A 63 0.12 10.94 -16.48
C SER A 63 -0.83 10.63 -17.64
N VAL A 64 -0.87 9.39 -18.12
CA VAL A 64 -1.82 8.94 -19.17
C VAL A 64 -3.26 9.27 -18.77
N GLU A 65 -3.65 8.90 -17.54
CA GLU A 65 -5.00 9.18 -17.05
C GLU A 65 -5.29 10.69 -16.99
N ALA A 66 -4.32 11.48 -16.50
CA ALA A 66 -4.46 12.92 -16.41
C ALA A 66 -4.56 13.58 -17.79
N PHE A 67 -3.74 13.17 -18.75
CA PHE A 67 -3.79 13.67 -20.11
C PHE A 67 -5.10 13.30 -20.81
N ARG A 68 -5.60 12.08 -20.67
CA ARG A 68 -6.90 11.67 -21.19
C ARG A 68 -8.05 12.48 -20.61
N LYS A 69 -8.05 12.70 -19.31
CA LYS A 69 -9.04 13.58 -18.65
C LYS A 69 -8.99 15.02 -19.17
N GLY A 70 -7.79 15.48 -19.57
CA GLY A 70 -7.58 16.80 -20.17
C GLY A 70 -7.77 16.86 -21.69
N GLY A 71 -8.22 15.77 -22.34
CA GLY A 71 -8.42 15.70 -23.80
C GLY A 71 -7.12 15.72 -24.61
N ARG A 72 -5.96 15.42 -23.98
CA ARG A 72 -4.64 15.43 -24.61
C ARG A 72 -4.20 14.01 -24.96
N GLU A 73 -4.91 13.39 -25.90
CA GLU A 73 -4.63 12.01 -26.33
C GLU A 73 -3.23 11.89 -26.96
N ASP A 74 -2.73 12.94 -27.60
CA ASP A 74 -1.38 13.05 -28.13
C ASP A 74 -0.30 12.79 -27.05
N LEU A 75 -0.47 13.41 -25.88
CA LEU A 75 0.45 13.22 -24.75
C LEU A 75 0.24 11.88 -24.06
N ALA A 76 -1.00 11.42 -23.94
CA ALA A 76 -1.30 10.11 -23.40
C ALA A 76 -0.64 8.99 -24.20
N ALA A 77 -0.73 9.03 -25.53
CA ALA A 77 -0.11 8.06 -26.43
C ALA A 77 1.42 8.05 -26.29
N LYS A 78 2.05 9.22 -26.09
CA LYS A 78 3.49 9.32 -25.84
C LYS A 78 3.87 8.60 -24.54
N GLU A 79 3.18 8.88 -23.44
CA GLU A 79 3.43 8.21 -22.15
C GLU A 79 3.25 6.70 -22.26
N GLU A 80 2.23 6.23 -22.98
CA GLU A 80 2.01 4.81 -23.22
C GLU A 80 3.16 4.15 -24.01
N ALA A 81 3.68 4.84 -25.00
CA ALA A 81 4.85 4.35 -25.75
C ALA A 81 6.09 4.26 -24.83
N GLU A 82 6.31 5.23 -23.95
CA GLU A 82 7.39 5.21 -22.97
C GLU A 82 7.20 4.08 -21.92
N ILE A 83 5.96 3.82 -21.47
CA ILE A 83 5.63 2.67 -20.63
C ILE A 83 6.04 1.37 -21.33
N GLY A 84 5.72 1.23 -22.63
CA GLY A 84 6.09 0.07 -23.42
C GLY A 84 7.60 -0.20 -23.41
N VAL A 85 8.42 0.84 -23.49
CA VAL A 85 9.88 0.72 -23.40
C VAL A 85 10.33 0.19 -22.05
N ILE A 86 9.85 0.80 -20.93
CA ILE A 86 10.25 0.41 -19.57
C ILE A 86 9.75 -0.99 -19.22
N ALA A 87 8.54 -1.35 -19.66
CA ALA A 87 7.92 -2.64 -19.37
C ALA A 87 8.77 -3.83 -19.87
N THR A 88 9.64 -3.64 -20.87
CA THR A 88 10.55 -4.70 -21.32
C THR A 88 11.60 -5.13 -20.30
N TYR A 89 11.78 -4.35 -19.23
CA TYR A 89 12.70 -4.63 -18.12
C TYR A 89 11.99 -5.18 -16.89
N LEU A 90 10.67 -5.05 -16.84
CA LEU A 90 9.87 -5.54 -15.72
C LEU A 90 9.44 -6.99 -15.97
N PRO A 91 9.31 -7.79 -14.91
CA PRO A 91 8.69 -9.11 -15.03
C PRO A 91 7.25 -8.96 -15.48
N GLN A 92 6.69 -10.03 -16.07
CA GLN A 92 5.29 -10.03 -16.51
C GLN A 92 4.36 -9.69 -15.36
N PRO A 93 3.39 -8.78 -15.56
CA PRO A 93 2.37 -8.50 -14.54
C PRO A 93 1.64 -9.77 -14.11
N LEU A 94 1.26 -9.82 -12.84
CA LEU A 94 0.40 -10.88 -12.33
C LEU A 94 -1.03 -10.69 -12.85
N THR A 95 -1.67 -11.77 -13.21
CA THR A 95 -3.11 -11.79 -13.49
C THR A 95 -3.91 -11.66 -12.19
N GLU A 96 -5.18 -11.30 -12.27
CA GLU A 96 -6.07 -11.24 -11.10
C GLU A 96 -6.15 -12.60 -10.39
N ASP A 97 -6.23 -13.69 -11.14
CA ASP A 97 -6.27 -15.04 -10.56
C ASP A 97 -4.97 -15.38 -9.82
N GLU A 98 -3.81 -15.03 -10.40
CA GLU A 98 -2.51 -15.21 -9.73
C GLU A 98 -2.41 -14.34 -8.46
N LEU A 99 -2.93 -13.11 -8.48
CA LEU A 99 -2.98 -12.23 -7.31
C LEU A 99 -3.85 -12.83 -6.21
N HIS A 100 -5.05 -13.30 -6.55
CA HIS A 100 -5.95 -13.93 -5.60
C HIS A 100 -5.35 -15.20 -4.99
N ALA A 101 -4.70 -16.04 -5.79
CA ALA A 101 -4.00 -17.23 -5.30
C ALA A 101 -2.87 -16.88 -4.33
N LEU A 102 -2.01 -15.91 -4.69
CA LEU A 102 -0.93 -15.45 -3.82
C LEU A 102 -1.43 -14.84 -2.51
N ILE A 103 -2.54 -14.09 -2.56
CA ILE A 103 -3.16 -13.50 -1.37
C ILE A 103 -3.70 -14.59 -0.45
N ALA A 104 -4.41 -15.59 -0.99
CA ALA A 104 -4.93 -16.72 -0.21
C ALA A 104 -3.80 -17.49 0.48
N ASP A 105 -2.71 -17.79 -0.25
CA ASP A 105 -1.52 -18.44 0.30
C ASP A 105 -0.85 -17.61 1.40
N ALA A 106 -0.75 -16.30 1.19
CA ALA A 106 -0.14 -15.40 2.17
C ALA A 106 -0.98 -15.30 3.45
N ILE A 107 -2.30 -15.22 3.34
CA ILE A 107 -3.23 -15.22 4.48
C ILE A 107 -3.13 -16.54 5.25
N ALA A 108 -3.16 -17.69 4.57
CA ALA A 108 -3.02 -18.98 5.18
C ALA A 108 -1.67 -19.14 5.89
N ALA A 109 -0.57 -18.76 5.24
CA ALA A 109 0.78 -18.88 5.78
C ALA A 109 1.06 -17.94 6.96
N THR A 110 0.35 -16.81 7.07
CA THR A 110 0.49 -15.86 8.17
C THR A 110 -0.51 -16.09 9.30
N GLY A 111 -1.51 -16.95 9.10
CA GLY A 111 -2.63 -17.15 10.04
C GLY A 111 -3.45 -15.88 10.26
N SER A 112 -3.48 -14.99 9.25
CA SER A 112 -4.16 -13.69 9.34
C SER A 112 -5.66 -13.86 9.25
N VAL A 113 -6.41 -13.23 10.17
CA VAL A 113 -7.87 -13.38 10.29
C VAL A 113 -8.61 -12.05 10.37
N SER A 114 -7.92 -10.93 10.31
CA SER A 114 -8.54 -9.61 10.47
C SER A 114 -7.83 -8.53 9.67
N ALA A 115 -8.50 -7.40 9.47
CA ALA A 115 -7.94 -6.21 8.80
C ALA A 115 -6.65 -5.67 9.47
N ARG A 116 -6.44 -5.96 10.76
CA ARG A 116 -5.22 -5.56 11.50
C ARG A 116 -3.98 -6.28 11.00
N ASP A 117 -4.16 -7.41 10.33
CA ASP A 117 -3.07 -8.24 9.80
C ASP A 117 -2.61 -7.81 8.40
N LEU A 118 -3.23 -6.77 7.81
CA LEU A 118 -2.90 -6.27 6.47
C LEU A 118 -1.39 -6.11 6.25
N GLY A 119 -0.69 -5.48 7.19
CA GLY A 119 0.75 -5.25 7.09
C GLY A 119 1.56 -6.54 7.06
N ARG A 120 1.15 -7.56 7.80
CA ARG A 120 1.80 -8.88 7.84
C ARG A 120 1.65 -9.61 6.50
N VAL A 121 0.44 -9.61 5.94
CA VAL A 121 0.15 -10.21 4.64
C VAL A 121 0.88 -9.47 3.52
N MET A 122 0.83 -8.13 3.52
CA MET A 122 1.57 -7.30 2.55
C MET A 122 3.08 -7.51 2.62
N GLY A 123 3.64 -7.67 3.83
CA GLY A 123 5.06 -7.98 4.00
C GLY A 123 5.46 -9.30 3.33
N ARG A 124 4.62 -10.34 3.42
CA ARG A 124 4.85 -11.62 2.76
C ARG A 124 4.70 -11.55 1.23
N LEU A 125 3.77 -10.71 0.76
CA LEU A 125 3.54 -10.51 -0.67
C LEU A 125 4.59 -9.63 -1.36
N ALA A 126 5.33 -8.81 -0.61
CA ALA A 126 6.25 -7.82 -1.15
C ALA A 126 7.31 -8.42 -2.11
N GLY A 127 7.83 -9.61 -1.85
CA GLY A 127 8.77 -10.30 -2.74
C GLY A 127 8.11 -10.79 -4.03
N PRO A 128 7.12 -11.70 -3.96
CA PRO A 128 6.46 -12.30 -5.12
C PRO A 128 5.79 -11.30 -6.07
N THR A 129 5.31 -10.15 -5.55
CA THR A 129 4.55 -9.16 -6.33
C THR A 129 5.39 -7.97 -6.81
N ARG A 130 6.68 -7.93 -6.44
CA ARG A 130 7.57 -6.80 -6.77
C ARG A 130 7.70 -6.62 -8.29
N GLY A 131 7.36 -5.43 -8.78
CA GLY A 131 7.39 -5.08 -10.20
C GLY A 131 6.34 -5.80 -11.06
N ARG A 132 5.47 -6.64 -10.45
CA ARG A 132 4.43 -7.44 -11.13
C ARG A 132 3.01 -7.00 -10.77
N ALA A 133 2.82 -6.24 -9.69
CA ALA A 133 1.51 -5.74 -9.27
C ALA A 133 1.60 -4.30 -8.76
N ASP A 134 0.51 -3.53 -8.91
CA ASP A 134 0.39 -2.22 -8.26
C ASP A 134 0.11 -2.42 -6.76
N GLY A 135 0.90 -1.75 -5.91
CA GLY A 135 0.80 -1.92 -4.47
C GLY A 135 -0.52 -1.44 -3.87
N LYS A 136 -1.15 -0.42 -4.46
CA LYS A 136 -2.46 0.09 -4.02
C LYS A 136 -3.57 -0.89 -4.35
N HIS A 137 -3.57 -1.41 -5.58
CA HIS A 137 -4.50 -2.44 -6.02
C HIS A 137 -4.38 -3.70 -5.17
N LEU A 138 -3.14 -4.21 -5.01
CA LEU A 138 -2.85 -5.37 -4.17
C LEU A 138 -3.33 -5.18 -2.72
N SER A 139 -3.06 -4.01 -2.12
CA SER A 139 -3.51 -3.70 -0.76
C SER A 139 -5.03 -3.69 -0.64
N GLY A 140 -5.75 -3.21 -1.67
CA GLY A 140 -7.20 -3.27 -1.75
C GLY A 140 -7.73 -4.71 -1.77
N LEU A 141 -7.14 -5.57 -2.59
CA LEU A 141 -7.51 -7.00 -2.68
C LEU A 141 -7.24 -7.72 -1.35
N VAL A 142 -6.10 -7.47 -0.72
CA VAL A 142 -5.78 -8.07 0.60
C VAL A 142 -6.77 -7.61 1.66
N ALA A 143 -7.12 -6.32 1.69
CA ALA A 143 -8.11 -5.80 2.64
C ALA A 143 -9.49 -6.45 2.45
N GLN A 144 -9.93 -6.64 1.21
CA GLN A 144 -11.18 -7.34 0.88
C GLN A 144 -11.13 -8.81 1.32
N ALA A 145 -10.04 -9.52 1.03
CA ALA A 145 -9.87 -10.92 1.42
C ALA A 145 -9.87 -11.09 2.94
N LEU A 146 -9.20 -10.21 3.69
CA LEU A 146 -9.20 -10.23 5.15
C LEU A 146 -10.57 -9.89 5.74
N ALA A 147 -11.31 -8.96 5.14
CA ALA A 147 -12.68 -8.66 5.57
C ALA A 147 -13.63 -9.84 5.37
N ALA A 148 -13.48 -10.58 4.26
CA ALA A 148 -14.25 -11.78 3.98
C ALA A 148 -13.85 -12.95 4.90
N ALA A 149 -12.59 -13.01 5.35
CA ALA A 149 -12.10 -14.03 6.27
C ALA A 149 -12.45 -13.75 7.74
N THR A 150 -12.85 -12.52 8.08
CA THR A 150 -13.28 -12.17 9.43
C THR A 150 -14.68 -12.79 9.65
N PRO A 151 -14.85 -13.81 10.53
CA PRO A 151 -16.18 -14.28 10.86
C PRO A 151 -16.97 -13.10 11.41
N ALA A 152 -18.18 -12.88 10.89
CA ALA A 152 -19.09 -11.88 11.43
C ALA A 152 -19.10 -12.03 12.95
N ALA A 153 -18.60 -11.04 13.67
CA ALA A 153 -18.65 -11.03 15.11
C ALA A 153 -20.11 -11.27 15.50
N HIS A 154 -20.32 -12.39 16.16
CA HIS A 154 -21.61 -12.83 16.67
C HIS A 154 -22.20 -11.68 17.50
N ASP A 155 -23.05 -10.89 16.85
CA ASP A 155 -23.94 -9.95 17.51
C ASP A 155 -25.05 -10.78 18.11
N ALA A 156 -24.93 -11.12 19.36
CA ALA A 156 -26.05 -11.48 20.24
C ALA A 156 -25.51 -11.96 21.60
N ALA A 157 -25.21 -11.04 22.47
CA ALA A 157 -25.48 -11.28 23.89
C ALA A 157 -26.89 -10.76 24.16
N PRO A 158 -27.89 -11.61 24.43
CA PRO A 158 -29.14 -11.10 24.95
C PRO A 158 -28.87 -10.52 26.33
N HIS A 159 -29.16 -9.26 26.49
CA HIS A 159 -29.29 -8.58 27.78
C HIS A 159 -30.43 -9.35 28.51
N ASP A 160 -30.04 -10.22 29.38
CA ASP A 160 -30.96 -10.78 30.38
C ASP A 160 -31.36 -9.67 31.36
N ALA A 161 -32.48 -9.06 31.03
CA ALA A 161 -33.19 -8.10 31.88
C ALA A 161 -34.11 -8.84 32.83
N THR A 162 -33.53 -9.52 33.81
CA THR A 162 -34.26 -9.98 34.98
C THR A 162 -33.48 -9.61 36.23
N ARG A 163 -33.61 -8.36 36.61
CA ARG A 163 -33.33 -7.93 37.97
C ARG A 163 -34.65 -7.50 38.59
N ASP A 164 -35.24 -8.42 39.28
CA ASP A 164 -36.38 -8.25 40.18
C ASP A 164 -36.13 -7.15 41.23
N PRO A 165 -37.07 -6.23 41.48
CA PRO A 165 -36.91 -5.24 42.53
C PRO A 165 -37.32 -5.86 43.90
N ALA A 166 -36.35 -5.97 44.80
CA ALA A 166 -36.61 -6.29 46.18
C ALA A 166 -37.29 -5.10 46.92
N PRO A 167 -38.18 -5.37 47.89
CA PRO A 167 -39.10 -4.40 48.45
C PRO A 167 -38.45 -3.47 49.47
N HIS A 168 -38.95 -2.22 49.48
CA HIS A 168 -38.79 -1.21 50.53
C HIS A 168 -39.20 -1.75 51.88
N ASP A 169 -38.38 -1.50 52.87
CA ASP A 169 -38.90 -1.37 54.22
C ASP A 169 -38.34 -0.08 54.90
N ALA A 170 -39.18 0.47 55.75
CA ALA A 170 -39.23 1.88 56.14
C ALA A 170 -38.34 2.23 57.36
N ALA A 171 -37.85 3.43 57.33
CA ALA A 171 -37.58 4.48 58.35
C ALA A 171 -37.63 4.11 59.86
N PRO A 172 -37.30 5.04 60.85
CA PRO A 172 -36.72 6.40 60.72
C PRO A 172 -35.75 6.79 61.91
N HIS A 173 -35.41 8.09 61.96
CA HIS A 173 -34.84 8.90 63.09
C HIS A 173 -33.32 8.83 63.29
N GLY A 174 -32.61 9.93 63.49
CA GLY A 174 -32.80 11.28 63.94
C GLY A 174 -31.46 11.94 64.21
N GLY A 175 -31.46 13.22 64.10
CA GLY A 175 -30.71 14.05 64.98
C GLY A 175 -29.32 14.57 64.59
N GLY A 176 -29.27 15.82 64.22
CA GLY A 176 -28.58 16.86 64.96
C GLY A 176 -27.12 17.20 64.62
N GLY A 177 -26.93 18.46 64.29
CA GLY A 177 -25.76 19.19 64.75
C GLY A 177 -24.88 19.90 63.75
N ALA A 178 -25.27 21.11 63.48
CA ALA A 178 -24.45 22.33 63.42
C ALA A 178 -23.03 22.35 62.81
N GLY A 179 -22.87 23.29 61.91
CA GLY A 179 -21.63 23.85 61.39
C GLY A 179 -20.73 24.56 62.36
N PRO A 180 -19.86 25.53 62.02
CA PRO A 180 -19.64 26.20 60.76
C PRO A 180 -18.13 26.46 60.42
N ALA A 181 -17.93 27.01 59.21
CA ALA A 181 -16.95 28.07 58.86
C ALA A 181 -15.43 27.79 58.88
N GLY A 182 -14.79 28.15 57.76
CA GLY A 182 -13.38 28.47 57.72
C GLY A 182 -12.84 28.59 56.27
N ARG A 183 -12.84 29.82 55.82
CA ARG A 183 -12.26 30.31 54.54
C ARG A 183 -10.81 30.80 54.72
N PRO A 184 -10.10 31.19 53.68
CA PRO A 184 -8.78 30.77 53.16
C PRO A 184 -7.69 31.74 53.70
N PRO A 185 -6.52 32.02 53.09
CA PRO A 185 -6.14 32.14 51.69
C PRO A 185 -4.67 31.77 51.31
N THR A 186 -4.43 31.92 50.01
CA THR A 186 -3.22 32.43 49.33
C THR A 186 -1.82 31.85 49.58
N GLY A 187 -1.18 31.56 48.49
CA GLY A 187 0.25 31.41 48.27
C GLY A 187 0.48 30.96 46.86
#